data_99deacfece0f08f5ecaf2f9ad45e21d0
#
_entry.id   99deacfece0f08f5ecaf2f9ad45e21d0
#
_cell.length_a   1.000
_cell.length_b   1.000
_cell.length_c   1.000
_cell.angle_alpha   90.00
_cell.angle_beta   90.00
_cell.angle_gamma   90.00
#
_symmetry.space_group_name_H-M   'P 1'
#
loop_
_entity.id
_entity.type
_entity.pdbx_description
1 polymer ?
#
loop_
_entity_poly.entity_id
_entity_poly.type
_entity_poly.pdbx_seq_one_letter_code
_entity_poly.pdbx_strand_id
1 'polypeptide(L)'
;ELVESCCKTILDNVGESYSKDDNLNALVDKTINKLNLSPKCIKDTVKASETIKKILGNMKSIAIGLAELRNPYGSGHGKSASFKGLEERHAKLAIGSAMTLVNFLWDSYELQYCKGEHK
;
A
#
# COMPACT_ATOMS: atom_id res chain seq x y z
N GLU A 1 12.04 -0.14 5.13
CA GLU A 1 11.33 -0.46 3.91
C GLU A 1 10.34 0.65 3.59
N LEU A 2 10.28 1.05 2.33
CA LEU A 2 9.61 2.29 1.92
C LEU A 2 8.10 2.30 2.21
N VAL A 3 7.39 1.25 1.80
CA VAL A 3 5.94 1.21 2.00
C VAL A 3 5.61 1.16 3.49
N GLU A 4 6.34 0.37 4.23
CA GLU A 4 6.14 0.26 5.67
C GLU A 4 6.34 1.60 6.36
N SER A 5 7.43 2.28 6.02
CA SER A 5 7.73 3.58 6.63
C SER A 5 6.66 4.61 6.29
N CYS A 6 6.20 4.60 5.06
CA CYS A 6 5.14 5.52 4.63
C CYS A 6 3.86 5.29 5.43
N CYS A 7 3.44 4.04 5.54
CA CYS A 7 2.21 3.73 6.28
C CYS A 7 2.31 4.11 7.74
N LYS A 8 3.44 3.79 8.37
CA LYS A 8 3.62 4.15 9.78
C LYS A 8 3.62 5.66 9.98
N THR A 9 4.27 6.40 9.10
CA THR A 9 4.29 7.86 9.19
C THR A 9 2.89 8.43 9.07
N ILE A 10 2.12 7.95 8.10
CA ILE A 10 0.75 8.42 7.93
C ILE A 10 -0.08 8.10 9.16
N LEU A 11 -0.04 6.85 9.61
CA LEU A 11 -0.84 6.43 10.76
C LEU A 11 -0.48 7.21 12.02
N ASP A 12 0.81 7.43 12.25
CA ASP A 12 1.25 8.25 13.37
C ASP A 12 0.69 9.66 13.27
N ASN A 13 0.75 10.25 12.09
CA ASN A 13 0.32 11.63 11.90
C ASN A 13 -1.18 11.82 12.02
N VAL A 14 -1.96 10.80 11.71
CA VAL A 14 -3.42 10.90 11.84
C VAL A 14 -3.94 10.35 13.15
N GLY A 15 -3.05 9.90 14.03
CA GLY A 15 -3.43 9.43 15.35
C GLY A 15 -4.02 8.03 15.39
N GLU A 16 -3.75 7.24 14.38
CA GLU A 16 -4.25 5.87 14.32
C GLU A 16 -3.20 4.90 14.88
N SER A 17 -3.61 4.05 15.81
CA SER A 17 -2.67 3.12 16.43
C SER A 17 -2.44 1.88 15.57
N TYR A 18 -1.28 1.28 15.75
CA TYR A 18 -0.93 0.01 15.12
C TYR A 18 0.03 -0.74 16.03
N SER A 19 0.11 -2.06 15.83
CA SER A 19 0.95 -2.91 16.67
C SER A 19 2.33 -3.07 16.06
N LYS A 20 3.32 -3.32 16.93
CA LYS A 20 4.66 -3.68 16.46
C LYS A 20 4.62 -4.95 15.61
N ASP A 21 3.64 -5.79 15.88
CA ASP A 21 3.53 -7.07 15.19
C ASP A 21 2.74 -6.99 13.89
N ASP A 22 2.20 -5.83 13.57
CA ASP A 22 1.49 -5.65 12.32
C ASP A 22 2.43 -5.86 11.13
N ASN A 23 2.06 -6.75 10.24
CA ASN A 23 2.84 -6.96 9.02
C ASN A 23 2.49 -5.90 8.01
N LEU A 24 3.16 -5.95 6.86
CA LEU A 24 2.95 -4.94 5.82
C LEU A 24 1.51 -4.88 5.35
N ASN A 25 0.87 -6.04 5.17
CA ASN A 25 -0.53 -6.08 4.76
C ASN A 25 -1.43 -5.37 5.75
N ALA A 26 -1.21 -5.60 7.04
CA ALA A 26 -2.02 -4.96 8.08
C ALA A 26 -1.84 -3.46 8.08
N LEU A 27 -0.60 -3.00 7.92
CA LEU A 27 -0.30 -1.57 7.89
C LEU A 27 -0.94 -0.90 6.68
N VAL A 28 -0.86 -1.53 5.51
CA VAL A 28 -1.46 -0.98 4.30
C VAL A 28 -2.98 -0.93 4.43
N ASP A 29 -3.59 -2.00 4.95
CA ASP A 29 -5.04 -2.03 5.17
C ASP A 29 -5.49 -0.90 6.09
N LYS A 30 -4.79 -0.70 7.19
CA LYS A 30 -5.14 0.37 8.12
C LYS A 30 -5.02 1.73 7.48
N THR A 31 -3.97 1.93 6.68
CA THR A 31 -3.76 3.20 6.00
C THR A 31 -4.85 3.44 4.96
N ILE A 32 -5.14 2.45 4.14
CA ILE A 32 -6.17 2.55 3.11
C ILE A 32 -7.52 2.86 3.74
N ASN A 33 -7.86 2.16 4.82
CA ASN A 33 -9.15 2.38 5.48
C ASN A 33 -9.21 3.76 6.12
N LYS A 34 -8.13 4.19 6.74
CA LYS A 34 -8.10 5.51 7.39
C LYS A 34 -8.24 6.63 6.38
N LEU A 35 -7.66 6.47 5.20
CA LEU A 35 -7.73 7.48 4.16
C LEU A 35 -8.96 7.32 3.26
N ASN A 36 -9.83 6.35 3.56
CA ASN A 36 -11.07 6.12 2.79
C ASN A 36 -10.79 5.84 1.33
N LEU A 37 -9.81 5.02 1.05
CA LEU A 37 -9.39 4.71 -0.32
C LEU A 37 -9.91 3.37 -0.83
N SER A 38 -10.72 2.66 -0.05
CA SER A 38 -11.26 1.39 -0.56
C SER A 38 -12.30 1.69 -1.63
N PRO A 39 -12.52 0.74 -2.55
CA PRO A 39 -13.45 0.97 -3.67
C PRO A 39 -14.84 1.42 -3.24
N LYS A 40 -15.32 0.93 -2.10
CA LYS A 40 -16.66 1.29 -1.60
C LYS A 40 -16.78 2.77 -1.23
N CYS A 41 -15.66 3.47 -1.10
CA CYS A 41 -15.68 4.90 -0.75
C CYS A 41 -15.83 5.80 -1.97
N ILE A 42 -15.75 5.24 -3.17
CA ILE A 42 -15.88 6.02 -4.40
C ILE A 42 -17.36 6.18 -4.73
N LYS A 43 -17.79 7.41 -4.94
CA LYS A 43 -19.18 7.70 -5.29
C LYS A 43 -19.49 7.22 -6.70
N ASP A 44 -20.64 6.60 -6.87
CA ASP A 44 -21.05 6.10 -8.17
C ASP A 44 -21.29 7.24 -9.19
N THR A 45 -21.53 8.43 -8.70
CA THR A 45 -21.74 9.59 -9.58
C THR A 45 -20.44 10.12 -10.16
N VAL A 46 -19.30 9.68 -9.65
CA VAL A 46 -18.01 10.12 -10.18
C VAL A 46 -17.79 9.50 -11.55
N LYS A 47 -17.42 10.34 -12.52
CA LYS A 47 -17.12 9.85 -13.86
C LYS A 47 -15.98 8.84 -13.79
N ALA A 48 -16.12 7.76 -14.54
CA ALA A 48 -15.15 6.67 -14.57
C ALA A 48 -14.99 5.97 -13.22
N SER A 49 -16.03 6.05 -12.37
CA SER A 49 -15.96 5.44 -11.03
C SER A 49 -15.65 3.95 -11.08
N GLU A 50 -16.20 3.23 -12.04
CA GLU A 50 -15.92 1.79 -12.14
C GLU A 50 -14.45 1.51 -12.42
N THR A 51 -13.84 2.32 -13.28
CA THR A 51 -12.43 2.17 -13.57
C THR A 51 -11.57 2.50 -12.37
N ILE A 52 -11.92 3.58 -11.67
CA ILE A 52 -11.19 3.97 -10.45
C ILE A 52 -11.29 2.87 -9.40
N LYS A 53 -12.48 2.29 -9.23
CA LYS A 53 -12.68 1.21 -8.28
C LYS A 53 -11.79 0.01 -8.59
N LYS A 54 -11.64 -0.31 -9.87
CA LYS A 54 -10.78 -1.41 -10.27
C LYS A 54 -9.32 -1.13 -9.89
N ILE A 55 -8.86 0.07 -10.14
CA ILE A 55 -7.49 0.46 -9.81
C ILE A 55 -7.28 0.39 -8.31
N LEU A 56 -8.19 0.96 -7.54
CA LEU A 56 -8.07 0.95 -6.08
C LEU A 56 -8.13 -0.47 -5.52
N GLY A 57 -8.96 -1.32 -6.13
CA GLY A 57 -9.07 -2.71 -5.70
C GLY A 57 -7.78 -3.49 -5.86
N ASN A 58 -6.91 -3.05 -6.77
CA ASN A 58 -5.64 -3.74 -6.99
C ASN A 58 -4.54 -3.30 -6.03
N MET A 59 -4.75 -2.23 -5.27
CA MET A 59 -3.73 -1.75 -4.34
C MET A 59 -3.40 -2.79 -3.27
N LYS A 60 -4.41 -3.48 -2.79
CA LYS A 60 -4.19 -4.51 -1.78
C LYS A 60 -3.39 -5.67 -2.34
N SER A 61 -3.65 -6.04 -3.59
CA SER A 61 -2.88 -7.09 -4.25
C SER A 61 -1.42 -6.70 -4.42
N ILE A 62 -1.16 -5.45 -4.74
CA ILE A 62 0.20 -4.94 -4.81
C ILE A 62 0.89 -5.07 -3.46
N ALA A 63 0.20 -4.67 -2.40
CA ALA A 63 0.76 -4.76 -1.05
C ALA A 63 1.08 -6.20 -0.65
N ILE A 64 0.18 -7.11 -0.99
CA ILE A 64 0.39 -8.53 -0.69
C ILE A 64 1.61 -9.05 -1.43
N GLY A 65 1.73 -8.73 -2.72
CA GLY A 65 2.87 -9.17 -3.51
C GLY A 65 4.18 -8.60 -3.01
N LEU A 66 4.19 -7.33 -2.62
CA LEU A 66 5.38 -6.72 -2.06
C LEU A 66 5.79 -7.37 -0.74
N ALA A 67 4.81 -7.71 0.09
CA ALA A 67 5.09 -8.37 1.35
C ALA A 67 5.72 -9.75 1.13
N GLU A 68 5.22 -10.48 0.14
CA GLU A 68 5.77 -11.79 -0.18
C GLU A 68 7.21 -11.71 -0.68
N LEU A 69 7.50 -10.71 -1.52
CA LEU A 69 8.85 -10.51 -2.01
C LEU A 69 9.79 -10.05 -0.92
N ARG A 70 9.28 -9.27 0.03
CA ARG A 70 10.06 -8.75 1.13
C ARG A 70 10.56 -9.85 2.07
N ASN A 71 9.78 -10.92 2.17
CA ASN A 71 10.07 -11.95 3.17
C ASN A 71 10.12 -13.35 2.54
N PRO A 72 11.09 -13.60 1.66
CA PRO A 72 11.15 -14.87 0.93
C PRO A 72 11.39 -16.09 1.83
N TYR A 73 11.90 -15.88 3.03
CA TYR A 73 12.18 -16.99 3.95
C TYR A 73 11.21 -17.04 5.12
N GLY A 74 10.20 -16.18 5.10
CA GLY A 74 9.44 -15.89 6.30
C GLY A 74 8.56 -17.00 6.81
N SER A 75 7.98 -17.78 5.96
CA SER A 75 6.98 -18.74 6.42
C SER A 75 7.30 -20.18 6.08
N GLY A 76 8.54 -20.48 5.76
CA GLY A 76 8.84 -21.86 5.60
C GLY A 76 10.00 -22.22 4.71
N HIS A 77 10.16 -23.49 4.58
CA HIS A 77 11.24 -24.06 3.81
C HIS A 77 10.95 -23.95 2.32
N GLY A 78 11.99 -23.84 1.54
CA GLY A 78 11.86 -23.80 0.11
C GLY A 78 11.48 -22.46 -0.46
N LYS A 79 11.40 -21.44 0.36
CA LYS A 79 11.08 -20.10 -0.12
C LYS A 79 12.13 -19.60 -1.10
N SER A 80 13.39 -19.85 -0.82
CA SER A 80 14.45 -19.45 -1.74
C SER A 80 14.28 -20.12 -3.08
N ALA A 81 13.83 -21.37 -3.10
CA ALA A 81 13.59 -22.07 -4.35
C ALA A 81 12.40 -21.47 -5.11
N SER A 82 11.39 -21.04 -4.37
CA SER A 82 10.21 -20.42 -4.99
C SER A 82 10.56 -19.12 -5.69
N PHE A 83 11.63 -18.46 -5.28
CA PHE A 83 12.04 -17.19 -5.87
C PHE A 83 13.18 -17.34 -6.86
N LYS A 84 13.53 -18.60 -7.19
CA LYS A 84 14.49 -18.85 -8.26
C LYS A 84 13.92 -18.31 -9.56
N GLY A 85 14.78 -17.72 -10.36
CA GLY A 85 14.35 -17.16 -11.64
C GLY A 85 13.93 -15.72 -11.58
N LEU A 86 13.92 -15.12 -10.39
CA LEU A 86 13.69 -13.69 -10.31
C LEU A 86 14.85 -12.96 -10.95
N GLU A 87 14.51 -11.96 -11.73
CA GLU A 87 15.47 -11.21 -12.52
C GLU A 87 15.37 -9.74 -12.19
N GLU A 88 16.29 -8.97 -12.78
CA GLU A 88 16.32 -7.54 -12.57
C GLU A 88 14.97 -6.89 -12.93
N ARG A 89 14.32 -7.36 -13.97
CA ARG A 89 13.01 -6.79 -14.36
C ARG A 89 11.97 -6.98 -13.26
N HIS A 90 12.05 -8.08 -12.53
CA HIS A 90 11.12 -8.31 -11.43
C HIS A 90 11.39 -7.39 -10.25
N ALA A 91 12.67 -7.12 -9.98
CA ALA A 91 13.03 -6.16 -8.94
C ALA A 91 12.55 -4.76 -9.31
N LYS A 92 12.70 -4.39 -10.58
CA LYS A 92 12.21 -3.10 -11.06
C LYS A 92 10.70 -2.99 -10.93
N LEU A 93 10.00 -4.06 -11.24
CA LEU A 93 8.55 -4.08 -11.07
C LEU A 93 8.15 -3.86 -9.61
N ALA A 94 8.83 -4.55 -8.70
CA ALA A 94 8.54 -4.40 -7.28
C ALA A 94 8.81 -2.98 -6.79
N ILE A 95 9.94 -2.42 -7.18
CA ILE A 95 10.30 -1.06 -6.78
C ILE A 95 9.31 -0.06 -7.36
N GLY A 96 8.98 -0.20 -8.64
CA GLY A 96 8.02 0.70 -9.28
C GLY A 96 6.65 0.61 -8.65
N SER A 97 6.21 -0.59 -8.32
CA SER A 97 4.92 -0.79 -7.65
C SER A 97 4.90 -0.14 -6.27
N ALA A 98 6.00 -0.30 -5.52
CA ALA A 98 6.11 0.32 -4.21
C ALA A 98 6.08 1.84 -4.31
N MET A 99 6.80 2.40 -5.27
CA MET A 99 6.82 3.86 -5.48
C MET A 99 5.44 4.39 -5.83
N THR A 100 4.74 3.69 -6.71
CA THR A 100 3.39 4.10 -7.11
C THR A 100 2.45 4.09 -5.91
N LEU A 101 2.50 3.02 -5.13
CA LEU A 101 1.66 2.89 -3.95
C LEU A 101 1.96 3.99 -2.93
N VAL A 102 3.25 4.20 -2.63
CA VAL A 102 3.67 5.22 -1.68
C VAL A 102 3.22 6.61 -2.12
N ASN A 103 3.43 6.93 -3.39
CA ASN A 103 3.06 8.24 -3.91
C ASN A 103 1.55 8.47 -3.78
N PHE A 104 0.76 7.46 -4.11
CA PHE A 104 -0.70 7.62 -4.02
C PHE A 104 -1.17 7.76 -2.58
N LEU A 105 -0.62 6.94 -1.68
CA LEU A 105 -0.99 7.03 -0.27
C LEU A 105 -0.60 8.38 0.31
N TRP A 106 0.60 8.84 0.01
CA TRP A 106 1.07 10.12 0.56
C TRP A 106 0.29 11.30 -0.01
N ASP A 107 0.04 11.29 -1.31
CA ASP A 107 -0.75 12.35 -1.94
C ASP A 107 -2.16 12.39 -1.36
N SER A 108 -2.74 11.22 -1.10
CA SER A 108 -4.08 11.16 -0.50
C SER A 108 -4.07 11.69 0.92
N TYR A 109 -3.05 11.34 1.68
CA TYR A 109 -2.89 11.85 3.02
C TYR A 109 -2.76 13.37 3.03
N GLU A 110 -1.90 13.90 2.17
CA GLU A 110 -1.71 15.35 2.11
C GLU A 110 -2.99 16.07 1.72
N LEU A 111 -3.71 15.53 0.76
CA LEU A 111 -4.96 16.15 0.33
C LEU A 111 -5.97 16.23 1.46
N GLN A 112 -6.07 15.17 2.26
CA GLN A 112 -7.10 15.08 3.28
C GLN A 112 -6.73 15.75 4.59
N TYR A 113 -5.46 15.76 4.96
CA TYR A 113 -5.04 16.17 6.29
C TYR A 113 -4.13 17.38 6.32
N CYS A 114 -3.41 17.65 5.24
CA CYS A 114 -2.45 18.75 5.23
C CYS A 114 -2.96 19.93 4.44
N LYS A 115 -3.57 19.67 3.29
CA LYS A 115 -4.01 20.74 2.41
C LYS A 115 -5.06 21.64 3.03
N GLY A 116 -5.91 21.07 3.89
CA GLY A 116 -6.92 21.87 4.58
C GLY A 116 -6.36 22.90 5.50
N GLU A 117 -5.15 22.71 5.95
CA GLU A 117 -4.51 23.64 6.88
C GLU A 117 -4.06 24.94 6.24
N HIS A 118 -4.01 24.97 4.93
CA HIS A 118 -3.49 26.12 4.20
C HIS A 118 -4.56 27.08 3.72
N LYS A 119 -5.76 26.89 4.18
CA LYS A 119 -6.87 27.74 3.77
C LYS A 119 -7.01 28.97 4.65
#